data_f4beabf70c6b2ee399cf52d8e5247048
#
_entry.id   f4beabf70c6b2ee399cf52d8e5247048
#
_cell.length_a   1.000
_cell.length_b   1.000
_cell.length_c   1.000
_cell.angle_alpha   90.00
_cell.angle_beta   90.00
_cell.angle_gamma   90.00
#
_symmetry.space_group_name_H-M   'P 1'
#
loop_
_entity.id
_entity.type
_entity.pdbx_description
1 polymer ?
#
loop_
_entity_poly.entity_id
_entity_poly.type
_entity_poly.pdbx_seq_one_letter_code
_entity_poly.pdbx_strand_id
1 'polypeptide(L)'
;SLHDALPIYPERFAAGPLDEVDAAVAGDMDYFKDFKRTGKLRTARHLFSSPAGYASFYFAYRWAEVLDKDIFEAFERAGGPDRETARKFRKAILEKGYTVPPMQQFMDFMGRKPRMDAMLRKRRLAS
;
A
#
# COMPACT_ATOMS: atom_id res chain seq x y z
N SER A 1 3.81 -2.63 14.73
CA SER A 1 4.26 -4.03 14.66
C SER A 1 3.42 -4.78 13.64
N LEU A 2 3.97 -5.84 13.04
CA LEU A 2 3.23 -6.73 12.12
C LEU A 2 1.99 -7.34 12.80
N HIS A 3 2.03 -7.47 14.11
CA HIS A 3 0.91 -7.94 14.92
C HIS A 3 -0.29 -6.98 14.87
N ASP A 4 -0.06 -5.68 14.75
CA ASP A 4 -1.15 -4.69 14.70
C ASP A 4 -1.84 -4.65 13.32
N ALA A 5 -1.21 -5.22 12.30
CA ALA A 5 -1.74 -5.28 10.93
C ALA A 5 -2.56 -6.54 10.64
N LEU A 6 -2.47 -7.56 11.51
CA LEU A 6 -3.20 -8.81 11.36
C LEU A 6 -4.52 -8.74 12.15
N PRO A 7 -5.63 -9.29 11.65
CA PRO A 7 -6.87 -9.40 12.39
C PRO A 7 -6.78 -10.55 13.42
N ILE A 8 -5.74 -10.50 14.27
CA ILE A 8 -5.46 -11.48 15.32
C ILE A 8 -6.09 -11.14 16.68
N TYR A 9 -6.86 -10.05 16.73
CA TYR A 9 -7.65 -9.68 17.92
C TYR A 9 -9.14 -9.84 17.62
N PRO A 10 -9.65 -11.09 17.49
CA PRO A 10 -11.05 -11.33 17.19
C PRO A 10 -11.98 -10.72 18.24
N GLU A 11 -11.56 -10.65 19.50
CA GLU A 11 -12.30 -10.05 20.60
C GLU A 11 -12.58 -8.55 20.40
N ARG A 12 -11.72 -7.82 19.70
CA ARG A 12 -11.91 -6.40 19.39
C ARG A 12 -12.95 -6.17 18.29
N PHE A 13 -13.18 -7.17 17.44
CA PHE A 13 -14.02 -7.09 16.26
C PHE A 13 -15.18 -8.08 16.26
N ALA A 14 -15.21 -9.03 17.20
CA ALA A 14 -16.20 -10.10 17.25
C ALA A 14 -17.54 -9.67 17.87
N ALA A 15 -17.65 -8.50 18.47
CA ALA A 15 -18.76 -8.14 19.33
C ALA A 15 -19.87 -7.29 18.69
N GLY A 16 -19.82 -7.02 17.39
CA GLY A 16 -20.80 -6.13 16.76
C GLY A 16 -21.14 -6.43 15.31
N PRO A 17 -22.23 -5.87 14.80
CA PRO A 17 -22.55 -5.89 13.39
C PRO A 17 -21.40 -5.31 12.56
N LEU A 18 -21.11 -5.90 11.44
CA LEU A 18 -20.00 -5.50 10.54
C LEU A 18 -20.04 -4.00 10.17
N ASP A 19 -21.25 -3.44 10.08
CA ASP A 19 -21.46 -2.02 9.77
C ASP A 19 -21.04 -1.09 10.91
N GLU A 20 -21.13 -1.52 12.15
CA GLU A 20 -20.66 -0.77 13.33
C GLU A 20 -19.13 -0.77 13.39
N VAL A 21 -18.50 -1.89 13.06
CA VAL A 21 -17.03 -1.98 12.95
C VAL A 21 -16.53 -1.09 11.82
N ASP A 22 -17.19 -1.11 10.65
CA ASP A 22 -16.84 -0.26 9.50
C ASP A 22 -16.99 1.23 9.86
N ALA A 23 -18.05 1.59 10.57
CA ALA A 23 -18.27 2.95 11.06
C ALA A 23 -17.24 3.40 12.11
N ALA A 24 -16.88 2.53 13.05
CA ALA A 24 -15.92 2.85 14.09
C ALA A 24 -14.49 3.04 13.55
N VAL A 25 -14.08 2.22 12.56
CA VAL A 25 -12.74 2.30 11.96
C VAL A 25 -12.59 3.52 11.05
N ALA A 26 -13.66 3.91 10.38
CA ALA A 26 -13.60 4.96 9.37
C ALA A 26 -14.19 6.30 9.85
N GLY A 27 -14.82 6.35 11.04
CA GLY A 27 -15.55 7.52 11.54
C GLY A 27 -14.76 8.82 11.57
N ASP A 28 -13.48 8.75 11.94
CA ASP A 28 -12.62 9.93 12.03
C ASP A 28 -12.04 10.37 10.67
N MET A 29 -12.10 9.50 9.67
CA MET A 29 -11.55 9.75 8.34
C MET A 29 -12.62 10.09 7.29
N ASP A 30 -13.89 10.20 7.69
CA ASP A 30 -14.99 10.48 6.78
C ASP A 30 -15.12 11.97 6.49
N TYR A 31 -14.82 12.35 5.26
CA TYR A 31 -15.05 13.71 4.75
C TYR A 31 -16.55 14.06 4.63
N PHE A 32 -17.40 13.04 4.46
CA PHE A 32 -18.84 13.22 4.20
C PHE A 32 -19.66 12.56 5.32
N LYS A 33 -19.70 13.20 6.48
CA LYS A 33 -20.40 12.68 7.67
C LYS A 33 -21.90 12.52 7.48
N ASP A 34 -22.47 13.27 6.55
CA ASP A 34 -23.93 13.28 6.28
C ASP A 34 -24.39 12.24 5.24
N PHE A 35 -23.47 11.52 4.61
CA PHE A 35 -23.80 10.48 3.65
C PHE A 35 -23.91 9.11 4.30
N LYS A 36 -25.03 8.42 4.04
CA LYS A 36 -25.21 7.03 4.48
C LYS A 36 -24.11 6.17 3.88
N ARG A 37 -23.27 5.60 4.73
CA ARG A 37 -22.21 4.70 4.32
C ARG A 37 -22.78 3.46 3.65
N THR A 38 -22.28 3.15 2.48
CA THR A 38 -22.41 1.80 1.93
C THR A 38 -21.35 0.94 2.61
N GLY A 39 -21.76 -0.10 3.32
CA GLY A 39 -20.85 -1.02 4.02
C GLY A 39 -19.81 -1.61 3.06
N LYS A 40 -18.66 -0.96 2.97
CA LYS A 40 -17.59 -1.36 2.04
C LYS A 40 -17.09 -2.76 2.31
N LEU A 41 -17.05 -3.17 3.58
CA LEU A 41 -16.63 -4.52 3.96
C LEU A 41 -17.57 -5.60 3.39
N ARG A 42 -18.88 -5.34 3.31
CA ARG A 42 -19.86 -6.27 2.73
C ARG A 42 -19.70 -6.46 1.23
N THR A 43 -19.19 -5.45 0.53
CA THR A 43 -19.00 -5.47 -0.93
C THR A 43 -17.61 -5.91 -1.35
N ALA A 44 -16.66 -5.96 -0.42
CA ALA A 44 -15.27 -6.31 -0.66
C ALA A 44 -15.05 -7.85 -0.76
N ARG A 45 -15.79 -8.50 -1.66
CA ARG A 45 -15.77 -9.96 -1.82
C ARG A 45 -14.39 -10.56 -1.98
N HIS A 46 -13.49 -9.88 -2.69
CA HIS A 46 -12.13 -10.33 -2.94
C HIS A 46 -11.28 -10.48 -1.67
N LEU A 47 -11.64 -9.79 -0.58
CA LEU A 47 -10.94 -9.94 0.70
C LEU A 47 -11.13 -11.34 1.31
N PHE A 48 -12.33 -11.92 1.11
CA PHE A 48 -12.77 -13.14 1.78
C PHE A 48 -13.12 -14.28 0.81
N SER A 49 -12.80 -14.14 -0.48
CA SER A 49 -13.17 -15.12 -1.50
C SER A 49 -12.37 -16.42 -1.43
N SER A 50 -11.28 -16.44 -0.69
CA SER A 50 -10.40 -17.60 -0.54
C SER A 50 -9.64 -17.51 0.78
N PRO A 51 -9.31 -18.65 1.42
CA PRO A 51 -8.45 -18.68 2.61
C PRO A 51 -7.06 -18.05 2.39
N ALA A 52 -6.57 -18.10 1.16
CA ALA A 52 -5.31 -17.48 0.72
C ALA A 52 -5.53 -16.08 0.11
N GLY A 53 -6.71 -15.49 0.27
CA GLY A 53 -7.05 -14.18 -0.27
C GLY A 53 -6.47 -13.01 0.54
N TYR A 54 -7.05 -11.85 0.35
CA TYR A 54 -6.53 -10.59 0.92
C TYR A 54 -6.92 -10.32 2.39
N ALA A 55 -7.52 -11.28 3.10
CA ALA A 55 -8.03 -11.06 4.45
C ALA A 55 -6.99 -10.43 5.42
N SER A 56 -5.73 -10.85 5.31
CA SER A 56 -4.61 -10.30 6.08
C SER A 56 -3.52 -9.65 5.22
N PHE A 57 -3.72 -9.59 3.92
CA PHE A 57 -2.69 -9.16 2.95
C PHE A 57 -2.95 -7.81 2.30
N TYR A 58 -4.02 -7.12 2.67
CA TYR A 58 -4.38 -5.85 2.02
C TYR A 58 -3.34 -4.74 2.24
N PHE A 59 -2.54 -4.83 3.30
CA PHE A 59 -1.41 -3.95 3.55
C PHE A 59 -0.34 -4.00 2.45
N ALA A 60 -0.27 -5.07 1.66
CA ALA A 60 0.69 -5.21 0.56
C ALA A 60 0.58 -4.06 -0.46
N TYR A 61 -0.64 -3.51 -0.67
CA TYR A 61 -0.83 -2.33 -1.50
C TYR A 61 -0.14 -1.09 -0.92
N ARG A 62 -0.11 -0.95 0.41
CA ARG A 62 0.61 0.17 1.06
C ARG A 62 2.11 0.01 0.94
N TRP A 63 2.60 -1.22 1.07
CA TRP A 63 4.01 -1.51 0.84
C TRP A 63 4.42 -1.26 -0.61
N ALA A 64 3.61 -1.69 -1.58
CA ALA A 64 3.83 -1.40 -2.99
C ALA A 64 3.84 0.11 -3.27
N GLU A 65 2.95 0.88 -2.61
CA GLU A 65 2.92 2.35 -2.73
C GLU A 65 4.20 3.00 -2.20
N VAL A 66 4.78 2.50 -1.11
CA VAL A 66 6.09 2.98 -0.62
C VAL A 66 7.15 2.83 -1.70
N LEU A 67 7.25 1.65 -2.31
CA LEU A 67 8.21 1.37 -3.37
C LEU A 67 7.96 2.23 -4.62
N ASP A 68 6.70 2.34 -5.04
CA ASP A 68 6.28 3.15 -6.19
C ASP A 68 6.66 4.62 -6.02
N LYS A 69 6.29 5.24 -4.90
CA LYS A 69 6.58 6.65 -4.66
C LYS A 69 8.07 6.92 -4.53
N ASP A 70 8.80 6.02 -3.88
CA ASP A 70 10.24 6.16 -3.72
C ASP A 70 11.00 6.00 -5.05
N ILE A 71 10.58 5.05 -5.90
CA ILE A 71 11.10 4.90 -7.27
C ILE A 71 10.79 6.14 -8.11
N PHE A 72 9.57 6.67 -8.00
CA PHE A 72 9.14 7.83 -8.77
C PHE A 72 9.99 9.09 -8.47
N GLU A 73 10.50 9.24 -7.24
CA GLU A 73 11.43 10.32 -6.92
C GLU A 73 12.71 10.30 -7.78
N ALA A 74 13.15 9.15 -8.28
CA ALA A 74 14.29 9.12 -9.19
C ALA A 74 13.97 9.85 -10.51
N PHE A 75 12.76 9.71 -11.01
CA PHE A 75 12.29 10.42 -12.20
C PHE A 75 12.07 11.92 -11.91
N GLU A 76 11.50 12.27 -10.76
CA GLU A 76 11.34 13.68 -10.35
C GLU A 76 12.70 14.39 -10.26
N ARG A 77 13.72 13.74 -9.69
CA ARG A 77 15.09 14.28 -9.61
C ARG A 77 15.77 14.41 -10.98
N ALA A 78 15.41 13.57 -11.93
CA ALA A 78 15.88 13.68 -13.33
C ALA A 78 15.15 14.77 -14.15
N GLY A 79 14.19 15.47 -13.53
CA GLY A 79 13.41 16.52 -14.20
C GLY A 79 12.17 16.00 -14.95
N GLY A 80 11.75 14.77 -14.69
CA GLY A 80 10.58 14.14 -15.30
C GLY A 80 10.90 12.87 -16.09
N PRO A 81 10.15 12.55 -17.15
CA PRO A 81 10.39 11.38 -17.98
C PRO A 81 11.75 11.45 -18.72
N ASP A 82 12.78 10.94 -18.07
CA ASP A 82 14.13 10.88 -18.60
C ASP A 82 14.46 9.51 -19.20
N ARG A 83 15.09 9.49 -20.37
CA ARG A 83 15.43 8.26 -21.11
C ARG A 83 16.43 7.37 -20.38
N GLU A 84 17.39 7.96 -19.71
CA GLU A 84 18.43 7.22 -19.01
C GLU A 84 17.85 6.55 -17.76
N THR A 85 17.10 7.30 -16.96
CA THR A 85 16.39 6.80 -15.79
C THR A 85 15.39 5.71 -16.19
N ALA A 86 14.63 5.91 -17.26
CA ALA A 86 13.69 4.91 -17.76
C ALA A 86 14.40 3.62 -18.23
N ARG A 87 15.55 3.72 -18.89
CA ARG A 87 16.36 2.56 -19.30
C ARG A 87 16.89 1.82 -18.08
N LYS A 88 17.38 2.53 -17.07
CA LYS A 88 17.85 1.95 -15.81
C LYS A 88 16.72 1.22 -15.08
N PHE A 89 15.55 1.85 -14.98
CA PHE A 89 14.35 1.24 -14.38
C PHE A 89 13.94 -0.03 -15.14
N ARG A 90 13.88 0.04 -16.46
CA ARG A 90 13.55 -1.13 -17.29
C ARG A 90 14.50 -2.29 -17.04
N LYS A 91 15.81 -2.04 -17.06
CA LYS A 91 16.83 -3.08 -16.89
C LYS A 91 16.87 -3.66 -15.48
N ALA A 92 16.75 -2.81 -14.47
CA ALA A 92 16.89 -3.25 -13.09
C ALA A 92 15.63 -3.95 -12.55
N ILE A 93 14.44 -3.57 -13.05
CA ILE A 93 13.16 -4.02 -12.52
C ILE A 93 12.35 -4.79 -13.58
N LEU A 94 11.95 -4.13 -14.68
CA LEU A 94 10.97 -4.72 -15.60
C LEU A 94 11.51 -5.94 -16.34
N GLU A 95 12.76 -5.90 -16.82
CA GLU A 95 13.37 -7.02 -17.54
C GLU A 95 13.69 -8.21 -16.63
N LYS A 96 13.80 -7.99 -15.32
CA LYS A 96 14.09 -9.05 -14.35
C LYS A 96 12.85 -9.88 -13.99
N GLY A 97 11.66 -9.29 -14.06
CA GLY A 97 10.44 -9.96 -13.65
C GLY A 97 10.57 -10.52 -12.23
N TYR A 98 10.38 -11.81 -12.05
CA TYR A 98 10.52 -12.51 -10.76
C TYR A 98 11.80 -13.35 -10.65
N THR A 99 12.79 -13.14 -11.53
CA THR A 99 14.06 -13.91 -11.53
C THR A 99 15.05 -13.44 -10.48
N VAL A 100 14.84 -12.24 -9.92
CA VAL A 100 15.64 -11.63 -8.86
C VAL A 100 14.69 -11.17 -7.74
N PRO A 101 15.05 -11.31 -6.45
CA PRO A 101 14.22 -10.85 -5.35
C PRO A 101 13.86 -9.35 -5.51
N PRO A 102 12.59 -8.95 -5.30
CA PRO A 102 12.14 -7.56 -5.52
C PRO A 102 12.95 -6.50 -4.76
N MET A 103 13.38 -6.80 -3.54
CA MET A 103 14.23 -5.90 -2.76
C MET A 103 15.60 -5.67 -3.43
N GLN A 104 16.17 -6.70 -4.03
CA GLN A 104 17.44 -6.56 -4.76
C GLN A 104 17.25 -5.71 -6.02
N GLN A 105 16.16 -5.95 -6.78
CA GLN A 105 15.82 -5.14 -7.95
C GLN A 105 15.66 -3.66 -7.58
N PHE A 106 15.00 -3.38 -6.45
CA PHE A 106 14.85 -2.01 -5.94
C PHE A 106 16.22 -1.39 -5.63
N MET A 107 17.09 -2.11 -4.91
CA MET A 107 18.43 -1.63 -4.58
C MET A 107 19.32 -1.45 -5.81
N ASP A 108 19.20 -2.31 -6.80
CA ASP A 108 19.93 -2.19 -8.07
C ASP A 108 19.54 -0.92 -8.85
N PHE A 109 18.27 -0.54 -8.75
CA PHE A 109 17.78 0.69 -9.36
C PHE A 109 18.12 1.94 -8.54
N MET A 110 17.76 1.94 -7.25
CA MET A 110 17.84 3.13 -6.38
C MET A 110 19.21 3.34 -5.73
N GLY A 111 20.06 2.30 -5.67
CA GLY A 111 21.35 2.32 -4.95
C GLY A 111 21.22 2.29 -3.43
N ARG A 112 20.02 2.07 -2.89
CA ARG A 112 19.71 2.08 -1.46
C ARG A 112 18.44 1.28 -1.14
N LYS A 113 18.19 1.06 0.14
CA LYS A 113 16.92 0.48 0.62
C LYS A 113 15.76 1.48 0.46
N PRO A 114 14.51 1.00 0.39
CA PRO A 114 13.30 1.82 0.34
C PRO A 114 13.17 2.77 1.55
N ARG A 115 12.55 3.93 1.29
CA ARG A 115 12.18 4.92 2.32
C ARG A 115 10.70 5.27 2.20
N MET A 116 10.07 5.56 3.34
CA MET A 116 8.65 5.94 3.37
C MET A 116 8.40 7.42 3.07
N ASP A 117 9.45 8.24 3.10
CA ASP A 117 9.35 9.71 3.02
C ASP A 117 8.56 10.20 1.81
N ALA A 118 8.81 9.60 0.63
CA ALA A 118 8.11 9.96 -0.60
C ALA A 118 6.60 9.72 -0.52
N MET A 119 6.22 8.56 0.01
CA MET A 119 4.81 8.22 0.21
C MET A 119 4.14 9.12 1.24
N LEU A 120 4.81 9.39 2.37
CA LEU A 120 4.28 10.26 3.42
C LEU A 120 4.07 11.69 2.91
N ARG A 121 5.04 12.26 2.18
CA ARG A 121 4.89 13.59 1.56
C ARG A 121 3.73 13.64 0.57
N LYS A 122 3.63 12.65 -0.34
CA LYS A 122 2.53 12.60 -1.33
C LYS A 122 1.15 12.49 -0.66
N ARG A 123 1.09 11.88 0.52
CA ARG A 123 -0.14 11.77 1.32
C ARG A 123 -0.36 12.94 2.29
N ARG A 124 0.55 13.92 2.31
CA ARG A 124 0.53 15.06 3.27
C ARG A 124 0.52 14.61 4.73
N LEU A 125 1.17 13.48 5.02
CA LEU A 125 1.32 12.93 6.37
C LEU A 125 2.68 13.30 7.00
N ALA A 126 3.57 13.89 6.22
CA ALA A 126 4.83 14.50 6.67
C ALA A 126 5.09 15.77 5.86
N SER A 127 5.67 16.77 6.51
CA SER A 127 6.16 18.02 5.92
C SER A 127 7.51 17.81 5.23
#